data_0d9747a55bd68693c136a6ca0942c23a
#
_entry.id   0d9747a55bd68693c136a6ca0942c23a
#
_cell.length_a   1.000
_cell.length_b   1.000
_cell.length_c   1.000
_cell.angle_alpha   90.00
_cell.angle_beta   90.00
_cell.angle_gamma   90.00
#
_symmetry.space_group_name_H-M   'P 1'
#
loop_
_entity.id
_entity.type
_entity.pdbx_description
1 polymer ?
#
loop_
_entity_poly.entity_id
_entity_poly.type
_entity_poly.pdbx_seq_one_letter_code
_entity_poly.pdbx_strand_id
1 'polypeptide(L)'
;EWAVGGAMLLTAFLFALVGLPALLVLKDHQPAQPQAQWRGAWHRLVQGWSGLAHGQPLRQLLVCIAVYQSGVATVITLAAIYAQQVMGFSMAQTIVLVLVVNVTASLGAFLFGLLQDRLGHKRSLALSLVLWILMVLVAAFSTTEPGFWLAANLAGLAMGASQSGARAAVAALSEPDRQAESFGYWGVAVNLASVCGPLCYGLTSWLSGNNHRLAIALTGLFFVAG
;
A
#
# COMPACT_ATOMS: atom_id res chain seq x y z
N GLU A 1 1.70 18.36 -26.07
CA GLU A 1 1.88 16.93 -26.48
C GLU A 1 3.34 16.46 -26.34
N TRP A 2 4.33 17.27 -26.76
CA TRP A 2 5.77 16.92 -26.67
C TRP A 2 6.27 16.69 -25.24
N ALA A 3 5.75 17.43 -24.26
CA ALA A 3 6.16 17.28 -22.85
C ALA A 3 5.72 15.93 -22.26
N VAL A 4 4.53 15.43 -22.63
CA VAL A 4 4.01 14.13 -22.17
C VAL A 4 4.82 12.99 -22.81
N GLY A 5 5.09 13.08 -24.12
CA GLY A 5 5.93 12.10 -24.82
C GLY A 5 7.36 12.06 -24.23
N GLY A 6 7.95 13.22 -23.95
CA GLY A 6 9.27 13.31 -23.31
C GLY A 6 9.30 12.69 -21.91
N ALA A 7 8.27 12.92 -21.09
CA ALA A 7 8.15 12.32 -19.76
C ALA A 7 8.04 10.79 -19.84
N MET A 8 7.25 10.25 -20.79
CA MET A 8 7.11 8.80 -20.98
C MET A 8 8.42 8.17 -21.44
N LEU A 9 9.15 8.79 -22.38
CA LEU A 9 10.44 8.30 -22.84
C LEU A 9 11.48 8.33 -21.72
N LEU A 10 11.53 9.41 -20.92
CA LEU A 10 12.42 9.49 -19.76
C LEU A 10 12.12 8.38 -18.74
N THR A 11 10.85 8.14 -18.46
CA THR A 11 10.42 7.07 -17.55
C THR A 11 10.83 5.70 -18.07
N ALA A 12 10.58 5.41 -19.36
CA ALA A 12 10.97 4.17 -20.00
C ALA A 12 12.49 3.95 -19.95
N PHE A 13 13.27 5.03 -20.23
CA PHE A 13 14.73 5.00 -20.16
C PHE A 13 15.24 4.71 -18.74
N LEU A 14 14.66 5.35 -17.71
CA LEU A 14 15.02 5.10 -16.31
C LEU A 14 14.69 3.67 -15.90
N PHE A 15 13.54 3.13 -16.28
CA PHE A 15 13.18 1.73 -16.02
C PHE A 15 14.15 0.76 -16.71
N ALA A 16 14.49 1.02 -17.96
CA ALA A 16 15.47 0.20 -18.68
C ALA A 16 16.85 0.26 -18.01
N LEU A 17 17.32 1.46 -17.64
CA LEU A 17 18.62 1.66 -17.00
C LEU A 17 18.74 0.91 -15.66
N VAL A 18 17.67 0.95 -14.84
CA VAL A 18 17.65 0.30 -13.52
C VAL A 18 17.38 -1.21 -13.65
N GLY A 19 16.57 -1.63 -14.62
CA GLY A 19 16.22 -3.03 -14.83
C GLY A 19 17.31 -3.85 -15.52
N LEU A 20 18.09 -3.23 -16.40
CA LEU A 20 19.14 -3.90 -17.18
C LEU A 20 20.21 -4.58 -16.31
N PRO A 21 20.77 -3.95 -15.25
CA PRO A 21 21.69 -4.60 -14.34
C PRO A 21 21.09 -5.85 -13.65
N ALA A 22 19.80 -5.78 -13.28
CA ALA A 22 19.13 -6.93 -12.68
C ALA A 22 19.06 -8.12 -13.66
N LEU A 23 18.71 -7.87 -14.92
CA LEU A 23 18.67 -8.91 -15.97
C LEU A 23 20.06 -9.50 -16.29
N LEU A 24 21.12 -8.69 -16.18
CA LEU A 24 22.48 -9.14 -16.51
C LEU A 24 23.19 -9.85 -15.35
N VAL A 25 22.89 -9.48 -14.10
CA VAL A 25 23.61 -9.97 -12.90
C VAL A 25 22.85 -11.08 -12.17
N LEU A 26 21.51 -11.04 -12.18
CA LEU A 26 20.71 -12.07 -11.52
C LEU A 26 20.83 -13.39 -12.29
N LYS A 27 21.45 -14.38 -11.62
CA LYS A 27 21.50 -15.77 -12.11
C LYS A 27 20.35 -16.54 -11.44
N ASP A 28 19.54 -17.23 -12.25
CA ASP A 28 18.58 -18.21 -11.74
C ASP A 28 19.32 -19.34 -11.04
N HIS A 29 19.12 -19.49 -9.74
CA HIS A 29 19.73 -20.53 -8.93
C HIS A 29 18.90 -21.82 -8.90
N GLN A 30 17.67 -21.78 -9.41
CA GLN A 30 16.80 -22.94 -9.48
C GLN A 30 16.54 -23.30 -10.95
N PRO A 31 16.68 -24.58 -11.33
CA PRO A 31 16.28 -25.02 -12.66
C PRO A 31 14.80 -24.74 -12.85
N ALA A 32 14.44 -24.19 -14.01
CA ALA A 32 13.04 -23.96 -14.38
C ALA A 32 12.27 -25.26 -14.19
N GLN A 33 11.31 -25.30 -13.27
CA GLN A 33 10.45 -26.47 -13.12
C GLN A 33 9.63 -26.61 -14.41
N PRO A 34 9.75 -27.77 -15.10
CA PRO A 34 9.02 -27.97 -16.34
C PRO A 34 7.52 -27.91 -16.01
N GLN A 35 6.83 -26.99 -16.65
CA GLN A 35 5.39 -26.89 -16.74
C GLN A 35 4.64 -26.63 -15.41
N ALA A 36 4.73 -25.41 -14.93
CA ALA A 36 3.63 -24.86 -14.14
C ALA A 36 2.37 -24.78 -15.04
N GLN A 37 1.58 -25.86 -15.03
CA GLN A 37 0.31 -25.89 -15.77
C GLN A 37 -0.59 -24.79 -15.22
N TRP A 38 -0.82 -23.74 -16.00
CA TRP A 38 -1.73 -22.63 -15.67
C TRP A 38 -3.11 -23.11 -15.24
N ARG A 39 -3.57 -24.25 -15.80
CA ARG A 39 -4.85 -24.88 -15.44
C ARG A 39 -4.95 -25.32 -13.97
N GLY A 40 -3.83 -25.55 -13.28
CA GLY A 40 -3.82 -25.92 -11.86
C GLY A 40 -3.47 -24.76 -10.91
N ALA A 41 -3.13 -23.57 -11.41
CA ALA A 41 -2.67 -22.47 -10.57
C ALA A 41 -3.79 -21.99 -9.61
N TRP A 42 -5.00 -21.84 -10.09
CA TRP A 42 -6.16 -21.49 -9.25
C TRP A 42 -6.45 -22.53 -8.19
N HIS A 43 -6.42 -23.81 -8.57
CA HIS A 43 -6.64 -24.92 -7.62
C HIS A 43 -5.55 -24.96 -6.54
N ARG A 44 -4.31 -24.73 -6.90
CA ARG A 44 -3.17 -24.62 -5.97
C ARG A 44 -3.32 -23.43 -5.03
N LEU A 45 -3.75 -22.26 -5.52
CA LEU A 45 -4.02 -21.10 -4.68
C LEU A 45 -5.12 -21.40 -3.66
N VAL A 46 -6.25 -21.98 -4.09
CA VAL A 46 -7.36 -22.31 -3.21
C VAL A 46 -6.97 -23.39 -2.19
N GLN A 47 -6.28 -24.46 -2.64
CA GLN A 47 -5.79 -25.51 -1.77
C GLN A 47 -4.72 -25.04 -0.80
N GLY A 48 -3.79 -24.20 -1.27
CA GLY A 48 -2.77 -23.63 -0.41
C GLY A 48 -3.35 -22.67 0.63
N TRP A 49 -4.36 -21.87 0.29
CA TRP A 49 -5.09 -21.04 1.24
C TRP A 49 -5.81 -21.89 2.31
N SER A 50 -6.46 -22.97 1.90
CA SER A 50 -7.07 -23.92 2.84
C SER A 50 -6.05 -24.71 3.65
N GLY A 51 -4.86 -24.93 3.10
CA GLY A 51 -3.72 -25.56 3.78
C GLY A 51 -3.05 -24.67 4.83
N LEU A 52 -3.21 -23.32 4.72
CA LEU A 52 -2.84 -22.41 5.80
C LEU A 52 -3.84 -22.61 6.96
N ALA A 53 -3.48 -23.42 7.95
CA ALA A 53 -4.35 -23.75 9.07
C ALA A 53 -4.88 -22.48 9.76
N HIS A 54 -6.09 -22.56 10.31
CA HIS A 54 -6.64 -21.48 11.11
C HIS A 54 -5.70 -21.16 12.28
N GLY A 55 -5.29 -19.89 12.43
CA GLY A 55 -4.39 -19.46 13.49
C GLY A 55 -2.92 -19.40 13.11
N GLN A 56 -2.51 -19.82 11.92
CA GLN A 56 -1.14 -19.58 11.48
C GLN A 56 -0.84 -18.08 11.36
N PRO A 57 0.33 -17.61 11.87
CA PRO A 57 0.69 -16.19 11.88
C PRO A 57 0.65 -15.54 10.49
N LEU A 58 1.07 -16.25 9.45
CA LEU A 58 1.03 -15.75 8.07
C LEU A 58 -0.41 -15.47 7.60
N ARG A 59 -1.35 -16.38 7.88
CA ARG A 59 -2.76 -16.19 7.50
C ARG A 59 -3.37 -14.99 8.20
N GLN A 60 -3.10 -14.84 9.51
CA GLN A 60 -3.57 -13.68 10.29
C GLN A 60 -3.00 -12.38 9.71
N LEU A 61 -1.71 -12.36 9.40
CA LEU A 61 -1.07 -11.22 8.77
C LEU A 61 -1.69 -10.86 7.41
N LEU A 62 -1.96 -11.86 6.55
CA LEU A 62 -2.57 -11.62 5.23
C LEU A 62 -3.98 -11.03 5.33
N VAL A 63 -4.79 -11.50 6.28
CA VAL A 63 -6.12 -10.92 6.56
C VAL A 63 -5.99 -9.49 7.07
N CYS A 64 -5.09 -9.24 8.02
CA CYS A 64 -4.77 -7.91 8.54
C CYS A 64 -4.36 -6.98 7.39
N ILE A 65 -3.46 -7.43 6.51
CA ILE A 65 -3.03 -6.68 5.31
C ILE A 65 -4.23 -6.37 4.41
N ALA A 66 -5.09 -7.34 4.09
CA ALA A 66 -6.26 -7.11 3.25
C ALA A 66 -7.18 -6.01 3.82
N VAL A 67 -7.35 -5.97 5.13
CA VAL A 67 -8.19 -4.98 5.81
C VAL A 67 -7.55 -3.60 5.77
N TYR A 68 -6.36 -3.41 6.34
CA TYR A 68 -5.78 -2.06 6.41
C TYR A 68 -5.37 -1.53 5.03
N GLN A 69 -4.97 -2.42 4.11
CA GLN A 69 -4.61 -2.02 2.75
C GLN A 69 -5.81 -1.46 1.97
N SER A 70 -7.04 -1.83 2.33
CA SER A 70 -8.24 -1.19 1.80
C SER A 70 -8.30 0.29 2.18
N GLY A 71 -7.94 0.64 3.41
CA GLY A 71 -7.79 2.03 3.83
C GLY A 71 -6.67 2.75 3.07
N VAL A 72 -5.50 2.12 2.93
CA VAL A 72 -4.36 2.67 2.18
C VAL A 72 -4.75 2.94 0.72
N ALA A 73 -5.35 1.97 0.05
CA ALA A 73 -5.79 2.09 -1.34
C ALA A 73 -6.80 3.24 -1.52
N THR A 74 -7.73 3.39 -0.58
CA THR A 74 -8.68 4.50 -0.55
C THR A 74 -7.97 5.84 -0.49
N VAL A 75 -7.05 6.01 0.46
CA VAL A 75 -6.31 7.27 0.64
C VAL A 75 -5.51 7.60 -0.61
N ILE A 76 -4.76 6.64 -1.18
CA ILE A 76 -3.95 6.86 -2.38
C ILE A 76 -4.82 7.28 -3.57
N THR A 77 -5.93 6.56 -3.80
CA THR A 77 -6.80 6.80 -4.97
C THR A 77 -7.53 8.14 -4.88
N LEU A 78 -7.91 8.55 -3.67
CA LEU A 78 -8.81 9.69 -3.47
C LEU A 78 -8.10 10.94 -2.92
N ALA A 79 -6.82 10.84 -2.56
CA ALA A 79 -6.06 11.98 -2.02
C ALA A 79 -6.08 13.21 -2.93
N ALA A 80 -5.89 13.03 -4.25
CA ALA A 80 -5.92 14.11 -5.22
C ALA A 80 -7.32 14.73 -5.36
N ILE A 81 -8.35 13.89 -5.35
CA ILE A 81 -9.76 14.35 -5.41
C ILE A 81 -10.11 15.15 -4.15
N TYR A 82 -9.74 14.66 -2.98
CA TYR A 82 -9.95 15.34 -1.71
C TYR A 82 -9.22 16.70 -1.66
N ALA A 83 -7.96 16.72 -2.11
CA ALA A 83 -7.16 17.95 -2.17
C ALA A 83 -7.83 19.01 -3.05
N GLN A 84 -8.36 18.63 -4.22
CA GLN A 84 -9.00 19.57 -5.14
C GLN A 84 -10.42 19.96 -4.71
N GLN A 85 -11.25 18.99 -4.35
CA GLN A 85 -12.68 19.25 -4.09
C GLN A 85 -12.96 19.77 -2.70
N VAL A 86 -12.21 19.35 -1.68
CA VAL A 86 -12.44 19.74 -0.28
C VAL A 86 -11.52 20.86 0.15
N MET A 87 -10.25 20.83 -0.26
CA MET A 87 -9.24 21.81 0.15
C MET A 87 -9.03 22.91 -0.88
N GLY A 88 -9.62 22.79 -2.09
CA GLY A 88 -9.51 23.79 -3.14
C GLY A 88 -8.14 23.90 -3.80
N PHE A 89 -7.31 22.85 -3.73
CA PHE A 89 -5.96 22.85 -4.31
C PHE A 89 -6.02 22.96 -5.83
N SER A 90 -5.15 23.80 -6.38
CA SER A 90 -4.88 23.85 -7.81
C SER A 90 -4.20 22.54 -8.28
N MET A 91 -4.22 22.29 -9.59
CA MET A 91 -3.51 21.16 -10.19
C MET A 91 -2.01 21.18 -9.84
N ALA A 92 -1.38 22.35 -9.86
CA ALA A 92 0.04 22.51 -9.52
C ALA A 92 0.30 22.13 -8.05
N GLN A 93 -0.52 22.60 -7.12
CA GLN A 93 -0.42 22.23 -5.70
C GLN A 93 -0.63 20.73 -5.48
N THR A 94 -1.56 20.11 -6.22
CA THR A 94 -1.80 18.66 -6.16
C THR A 94 -0.57 17.87 -6.64
N ILE A 95 0.10 18.31 -7.70
CA ILE A 95 1.35 17.68 -8.18
C ILE A 95 2.45 17.79 -7.12
N VAL A 96 2.63 18.97 -6.52
CA VAL A 96 3.61 19.19 -5.44
C VAL A 96 3.27 18.31 -4.24
N LEU A 97 1.98 18.19 -3.88
CA LEU A 97 1.50 17.31 -2.81
C LEU A 97 1.96 15.86 -3.05
N VAL A 98 1.72 15.33 -4.25
CA VAL A 98 2.11 13.96 -4.61
C VAL A 98 3.63 13.79 -4.53
N LEU A 99 4.42 14.75 -4.98
CA LEU A 99 5.89 14.71 -4.87
C LEU A 99 6.33 14.66 -3.41
N VAL A 100 5.81 15.53 -2.56
CA VAL A 100 6.14 15.57 -1.13
C VAL A 100 5.75 14.27 -0.43
N VAL A 101 4.56 13.74 -0.71
CA VAL A 101 4.12 12.45 -0.16
C VAL A 101 5.06 11.31 -0.57
N ASN A 102 5.56 11.27 -1.81
CA ASN A 102 6.52 10.25 -2.23
C ASN A 102 7.88 10.38 -1.53
N VAL A 103 8.37 11.60 -1.31
CA VAL A 103 9.60 11.84 -0.54
C VAL A 103 9.43 11.38 0.90
N THR A 104 8.34 11.77 1.56
CA THR A 104 8.05 11.35 2.95
C THR A 104 7.79 9.84 3.04
N ALA A 105 7.22 9.20 2.01
CA ALA A 105 7.08 7.74 1.95
C ALA A 105 8.44 7.03 1.87
N SER A 106 9.38 7.58 1.12
CA SER A 106 10.75 7.05 1.07
C SER A 106 11.44 7.15 2.44
N LEU A 107 11.28 8.28 3.12
CA LEU A 107 11.77 8.46 4.49
C LEU A 107 11.09 7.50 5.47
N GLY A 108 9.77 7.32 5.35
CA GLY A 108 9.00 6.37 6.16
C GLY A 108 9.49 4.94 5.97
N ALA A 109 9.70 4.50 4.73
CA ALA A 109 10.22 3.17 4.43
C ALA A 109 11.61 2.94 5.05
N PHE A 110 12.50 3.93 4.95
CA PHE A 110 13.85 3.86 5.50
C PHE A 110 13.84 3.83 7.04
N LEU A 111 13.17 4.80 7.67
CA LEU A 111 13.12 4.91 9.14
C LEU A 111 12.46 3.69 9.77
N PHE A 112 11.34 3.22 9.21
CA PHE A 112 10.64 2.04 9.73
C PHE A 112 11.35 0.73 9.40
N GLY A 113 12.17 0.67 8.34
CA GLY A 113 13.09 -0.43 8.12
C GLY A 113 14.05 -0.59 9.30
N LEU A 114 14.75 0.49 9.69
CA LEU A 114 15.63 0.49 10.85
C LEU A 114 14.90 0.22 12.17
N LEU A 115 13.70 0.76 12.32
CA LEU A 115 12.87 0.55 13.51
C LEU A 115 12.40 -0.91 13.62
N GLN A 116 12.07 -1.53 12.50
CA GLN A 116 11.62 -2.91 12.43
C GLN A 116 12.70 -3.90 12.87
N ASP A 117 13.97 -3.63 12.56
CA ASP A 117 15.11 -4.44 13.01
C ASP A 117 15.24 -4.42 14.56
N ARG A 118 14.82 -3.32 15.20
CA ARG A 118 14.89 -3.17 16.67
C ARG A 118 13.64 -3.64 17.40
N LEU A 119 12.45 -3.31 16.89
CA LEU A 119 11.16 -3.57 17.56
C LEU A 119 10.47 -4.86 17.10
N GLY A 120 10.93 -5.43 15.98
CA GLY A 120 10.29 -6.56 15.31
C GLY A 120 9.10 -6.16 14.44
N HIS A 121 8.71 -7.07 13.54
CA HIS A 121 7.72 -6.83 12.49
C HIS A 121 6.35 -6.38 13.00
N LYS A 122 5.82 -7.07 14.04
CA LYS A 122 4.48 -6.80 14.58
C LYS A 122 4.35 -5.39 15.14
N ARG A 123 5.32 -4.96 15.98
CA ARG A 123 5.27 -3.64 16.62
C ARG A 123 5.49 -2.52 15.62
N SER A 124 6.40 -2.70 14.67
CA SER A 124 6.64 -1.73 13.61
C SER A 124 5.42 -1.54 12.74
N LEU A 125 4.74 -2.63 12.34
CA LEU A 125 3.51 -2.56 11.56
C LEU A 125 2.39 -1.87 12.35
N ALA A 126 2.21 -2.22 13.64
CA ALA A 126 1.21 -1.56 14.49
C ALA A 126 1.47 -0.03 14.61
N LEU A 127 2.73 0.40 14.77
CA LEU A 127 3.07 1.82 14.79
C LEU A 127 2.74 2.51 13.45
N SER A 128 2.95 1.84 12.32
CA SER A 128 2.56 2.40 11.02
C SER A 128 1.04 2.57 10.89
N LEU A 129 0.24 1.66 11.46
CA LEU A 129 -1.22 1.80 11.51
C LEU A 129 -1.66 2.95 12.44
N VAL A 130 -0.97 3.17 13.55
CA VAL A 130 -1.20 4.36 14.40
C VAL A 130 -0.92 5.64 13.62
N LEU A 131 0.13 5.71 12.80
CA LEU A 131 0.37 6.87 11.93
C LEU A 131 -0.76 7.06 10.91
N TRP A 132 -1.31 5.99 10.34
CA TRP A 132 -2.47 6.05 9.46
C TRP A 132 -3.71 6.59 10.18
N ILE A 133 -3.98 6.15 11.41
CA ILE A 133 -5.09 6.66 12.22
C ILE A 133 -4.91 8.16 12.51
N LEU A 134 -3.71 8.58 12.92
CA LEU A 134 -3.40 9.99 13.16
C LEU A 134 -3.59 10.83 11.89
N MET A 135 -3.14 10.33 10.74
CA MET A 135 -3.35 10.97 9.45
C MET A 135 -4.84 11.18 9.16
N VAL A 136 -5.66 10.13 9.33
CA VAL A 136 -7.12 10.22 9.11
C VAL A 136 -7.75 11.25 10.03
N LEU A 137 -7.39 11.26 11.30
CA LEU A 137 -7.89 12.24 12.27
C LEU A 137 -7.51 13.67 11.85
N VAL A 138 -6.23 13.91 11.55
CA VAL A 138 -5.78 15.23 11.08
C VAL A 138 -6.51 15.63 9.79
N ALA A 139 -6.65 14.75 8.81
CA ALA A 139 -7.34 15.04 7.56
C ALA A 139 -8.84 15.33 7.75
N ALA A 140 -9.52 14.56 8.61
CA ALA A 140 -10.96 14.74 8.87
C ALA A 140 -11.29 16.05 9.60
N PHE A 141 -10.45 16.44 10.56
CA PHE A 141 -10.68 17.65 11.37
C PHE A 141 -9.99 18.90 10.81
N SER A 142 -9.08 18.77 9.88
CA SER A 142 -8.40 19.92 9.28
C SER A 142 -9.34 20.70 8.39
N THR A 143 -9.37 22.03 8.64
CA THR A 143 -10.06 23.01 7.79
C THR A 143 -9.06 23.95 7.11
N THR A 144 -7.78 23.81 7.42
CA THR A 144 -6.71 24.70 6.96
C THR A 144 -5.76 23.97 6.02
N GLU A 145 -5.18 24.72 5.08
CA GLU A 145 -4.17 24.17 4.16
C GLU A 145 -2.94 23.58 4.88
N PRO A 146 -2.32 24.24 5.89
CA PRO A 146 -1.22 23.65 6.63
C PRO A 146 -1.57 22.33 7.35
N GLY A 147 -2.78 22.22 7.89
CA GLY A 147 -3.24 20.98 8.52
C GLY A 147 -3.38 19.84 7.51
N PHE A 148 -3.82 20.12 6.29
CA PHE A 148 -3.89 19.12 5.24
C PHE A 148 -2.49 18.69 4.76
N TRP A 149 -1.53 19.63 4.67
CA TRP A 149 -0.12 19.30 4.40
C TRP A 149 0.47 18.39 5.48
N LEU A 150 0.13 18.62 6.75
CA LEU A 150 0.55 17.73 7.83
C LEU A 150 -0.05 16.32 7.64
N ALA A 151 -1.34 16.21 7.34
CA ALA A 151 -1.97 14.93 7.06
C ALA A 151 -1.30 14.20 5.88
N ALA A 152 -0.99 14.90 4.81
CA ALA A 152 -0.31 14.35 3.64
C ALA A 152 1.10 13.80 3.97
N ASN A 153 1.87 14.53 4.78
CA ASN A 153 3.19 14.06 5.24
C ASN A 153 3.07 12.81 6.13
N LEU A 154 2.09 12.78 7.03
CA LEU A 154 1.79 11.59 7.84
C LEU A 154 1.38 10.41 6.95
N ALA A 155 0.56 10.65 5.91
CA ALA A 155 0.18 9.62 4.93
C ALA A 155 1.42 9.05 4.23
N GLY A 156 2.33 9.91 3.78
CA GLY A 156 3.58 9.47 3.16
C GLY A 156 4.40 8.59 4.09
N LEU A 157 4.70 9.07 5.30
CA LEU A 157 5.45 8.29 6.30
C LEU A 157 4.79 6.94 6.59
N ALA A 158 3.48 6.94 6.84
CA ALA A 158 2.73 5.73 7.14
C ALA A 158 2.69 4.76 5.93
N MET A 159 2.58 5.28 4.70
CA MET A 159 2.59 4.50 3.47
C MET A 159 3.93 3.76 3.31
N GLY A 160 5.04 4.48 3.39
CA GLY A 160 6.37 3.87 3.29
C GLY A 160 6.61 2.83 4.37
N ALA A 161 6.26 3.16 5.62
CA ALA A 161 6.40 2.28 6.78
C ALA A 161 5.57 0.98 6.62
N SER A 162 4.28 1.10 6.30
CA SER A 162 3.38 -0.06 6.21
C SER A 162 3.70 -0.96 5.02
N GLN A 163 4.06 -0.39 3.86
CA GLN A 163 4.38 -1.18 2.68
C GLN A 163 5.70 -1.94 2.81
N SER A 164 6.76 -1.31 3.32
CA SER A 164 8.03 -1.99 3.57
C SER A 164 7.88 -3.04 4.68
N GLY A 165 7.22 -2.66 5.78
CA GLY A 165 6.97 -3.52 6.93
C GLY A 165 6.15 -4.76 6.60
N ALA A 166 5.10 -4.62 5.80
CA ALA A 166 4.27 -5.75 5.38
C ALA A 166 5.05 -6.79 4.57
N ARG A 167 5.84 -6.34 3.58
CA ARG A 167 6.65 -7.25 2.75
C ARG A 167 7.68 -8.00 3.59
N ALA A 168 8.37 -7.30 4.49
CA ALA A 168 9.34 -7.92 5.38
C ALA A 168 8.67 -8.90 6.36
N ALA A 169 7.48 -8.59 6.89
CA ALA A 169 6.73 -9.49 7.75
C ALA A 169 6.24 -10.74 6.99
N VAL A 170 5.75 -10.60 5.76
CA VAL A 170 5.38 -11.75 4.91
C VAL A 170 6.61 -12.62 4.65
N ALA A 171 7.75 -12.05 4.27
CA ALA A 171 8.99 -12.80 4.04
C ALA A 171 9.44 -13.57 5.29
N ALA A 172 9.38 -12.91 6.47
CA ALA A 172 9.81 -13.51 7.75
C ALA A 172 8.89 -14.63 8.25
N LEU A 173 7.60 -14.60 7.90
CA LEU A 173 6.61 -15.62 8.30
C LEU A 173 6.41 -16.71 7.24
N SER A 174 7.04 -16.57 6.08
CA SER A 174 6.96 -17.54 4.99
C SER A 174 7.99 -18.64 5.17
N GLU A 175 7.60 -19.87 4.86
CA GLU A 175 8.54 -20.97 4.73
C GLU A 175 9.51 -20.70 3.54
N PRO A 176 10.80 -20.99 3.66
CA PRO A 176 11.79 -20.68 2.61
C PRO A 176 11.40 -21.24 1.23
N ASP A 177 10.85 -22.45 1.18
CA ASP A 177 10.47 -23.12 -0.07
C ASP A 177 9.15 -22.64 -0.65
N ARG A 178 8.35 -21.86 0.12
CA ARG A 178 7.01 -21.39 -0.26
C ARG A 178 6.89 -19.86 -0.28
N GLN A 179 7.99 -19.15 -0.28
CA GLN A 179 7.97 -17.69 -0.28
C GLN A 179 7.20 -17.10 -1.49
N ALA A 180 7.41 -17.65 -2.68
CA ALA A 180 6.70 -17.19 -3.88
C ALA A 180 5.18 -17.34 -3.77
N GLU A 181 4.71 -18.43 -3.16
CA GLU A 181 3.29 -18.67 -2.89
C GLU A 181 2.74 -17.65 -1.87
N SER A 182 3.47 -17.40 -0.79
CA SER A 182 3.11 -16.42 0.24
C SER A 182 2.99 -15.00 -0.31
N PHE A 183 3.93 -14.58 -1.18
CA PHE A 183 3.85 -13.31 -1.88
C PHE A 183 2.72 -13.29 -2.92
N GLY A 184 2.35 -14.43 -3.51
CA GLY A 184 1.15 -14.57 -4.32
C GLY A 184 -0.12 -14.26 -3.54
N TYR A 185 -0.29 -14.81 -2.33
CA TYR A 185 -1.42 -14.49 -1.45
C TYR A 185 -1.41 -13.02 -1.01
N TRP A 186 -0.23 -12.48 -0.68
CA TRP A 186 -0.09 -11.05 -0.39
C TRP A 186 -0.56 -10.19 -1.57
N GLY A 187 -0.18 -10.53 -2.81
CA GLY A 187 -0.62 -9.85 -4.01
C GLY A 187 -2.13 -9.90 -4.20
N VAL A 188 -2.76 -11.05 -3.98
CA VAL A 188 -4.23 -11.20 -4.01
C VAL A 188 -4.89 -10.31 -2.95
N ALA A 189 -4.39 -10.32 -1.71
CA ALA A 189 -4.90 -9.49 -0.62
C ALA A 189 -4.85 -7.99 -0.97
N VAL A 190 -3.72 -7.50 -1.49
CA VAL A 190 -3.54 -6.10 -1.91
C VAL A 190 -4.46 -5.74 -3.08
N ASN A 191 -4.60 -6.62 -4.08
CA ASN A 191 -5.48 -6.36 -5.22
C ASN A 191 -6.97 -6.33 -4.80
N LEU A 192 -7.41 -7.23 -3.93
CA LEU A 192 -8.77 -7.18 -3.37
C LEU A 192 -8.99 -5.88 -2.59
N ALA A 193 -8.03 -5.48 -1.77
CA ALA A 193 -8.07 -4.25 -0.99
C ALA A 193 -8.19 -3.01 -1.90
N SER A 194 -7.50 -3.00 -3.05
CA SER A 194 -7.53 -1.88 -4.00
C SER A 194 -8.90 -1.65 -4.62
N VAL A 195 -9.76 -2.65 -4.62
CA VAL A 195 -11.15 -2.57 -5.07
C VAL A 195 -12.09 -2.26 -3.89
N CYS A 196 -11.97 -3.01 -2.79
CA CYS A 196 -12.87 -2.89 -1.64
C CYS A 196 -12.80 -1.50 -0.98
N GLY A 197 -11.61 -0.95 -0.80
CA GLY A 197 -11.41 0.34 -0.14
C GLY A 197 -12.13 1.50 -0.85
N PRO A 198 -11.77 1.82 -2.11
CA PRO A 198 -12.43 2.87 -2.88
C PRO A 198 -13.94 2.66 -3.05
N LEU A 199 -14.41 1.41 -3.17
CA LEU A 199 -15.85 1.12 -3.22
C LEU A 199 -16.55 1.50 -1.91
N CYS A 200 -16.00 1.13 -0.75
CA CYS A 200 -16.54 1.51 0.55
C CYS A 200 -16.59 3.03 0.72
N TYR A 201 -15.54 3.73 0.31
CA TYR A 201 -15.52 5.20 0.34
C TYR A 201 -16.59 5.79 -0.58
N GLY A 202 -16.66 5.35 -1.85
CA GLY A 202 -17.63 5.82 -2.82
C GLY A 202 -19.08 5.62 -2.34
N LEU A 203 -19.37 4.44 -1.81
CA LEU A 203 -20.68 4.11 -1.23
C LEU A 203 -21.01 5.01 -0.04
N THR A 204 -20.05 5.21 0.87
CA THR A 204 -20.22 6.10 2.03
C THR A 204 -20.44 7.53 1.60
N SER A 205 -19.67 8.04 0.65
CA SER A 205 -19.83 9.40 0.11
C SER A 205 -21.21 9.58 -0.53
N TRP A 206 -21.65 8.61 -1.33
CA TRP A 206 -22.96 8.63 -1.96
C TRP A 206 -24.12 8.62 -0.93
N LEU A 207 -24.08 7.74 0.06
CA LEU A 207 -25.10 7.64 1.11
C LEU A 207 -25.16 8.86 2.03
N SER A 208 -24.02 9.55 2.21
CA SER A 208 -23.91 10.73 3.07
C SER A 208 -24.13 12.08 2.34
N GLY A 209 -24.62 12.05 1.10
CA GLY A 209 -24.83 13.25 0.31
C GLY A 209 -23.53 13.99 -0.06
N ASN A 210 -22.52 13.24 -0.50
CA ASN A 210 -21.16 13.70 -0.87
C ASN A 210 -20.35 14.29 0.30
N ASN A 211 -20.59 13.79 1.52
CA ASN A 211 -19.77 14.17 2.66
C ASN A 211 -18.42 13.43 2.66
N HIS A 212 -17.44 13.99 1.94
CA HIS A 212 -16.10 13.41 1.81
C HIS A 212 -15.34 13.33 3.16
N ARG A 213 -15.63 14.24 4.10
CA ARG A 213 -15.01 14.21 5.44
C ARG A 213 -15.47 13.00 6.26
N LEU A 214 -16.77 12.68 6.19
CA LEU A 214 -17.31 11.48 6.82
C LEU A 214 -16.73 10.23 6.17
N ALA A 215 -16.66 10.20 4.84
CA ALA A 215 -16.10 9.06 4.11
C ALA A 215 -14.63 8.78 4.46
N ILE A 216 -13.79 9.83 4.60
CA ILE A 216 -12.39 9.65 4.99
C ILE A 216 -12.27 9.24 6.47
N ALA A 217 -13.11 9.77 7.36
CA ALA A 217 -13.12 9.36 8.76
C ALA A 217 -13.48 7.88 8.93
N LEU A 218 -14.48 7.38 8.17
CA LEU A 218 -14.85 5.97 8.15
C LEU A 218 -13.77 5.07 7.54
N THR A 219 -12.95 5.59 6.63
CA THR A 219 -11.76 4.88 6.14
C THR A 219 -10.78 4.55 7.28
N GLY A 220 -10.77 5.35 8.35
CA GLY A 220 -9.99 5.08 9.54
C GLY A 220 -10.32 3.75 10.23
N LEU A 221 -11.54 3.24 10.07
CA LEU A 221 -11.94 1.95 10.65
C LEU A 221 -11.13 0.78 10.07
N PHE A 222 -10.68 0.87 8.81
CA PHE A 222 -9.80 -0.13 8.21
C PHE A 222 -8.45 -0.23 8.92
N PHE A 223 -7.94 0.88 9.46
CA PHE A 223 -6.66 0.90 10.19
C PHE A 223 -6.80 0.46 11.64
N VAL A 224 -8.00 0.61 12.22
CA VAL A 224 -8.29 0.12 13.58
C VAL A 224 -8.57 -1.38 13.59
N ALA A 225 -9.24 -1.88 12.54
CA ALA A 225 -9.60 -3.29 12.42
C ALA A 225 -8.45 -4.17 11.90
N GLY A 226 -7.53 -3.59 11.12
CA GLY A 226 -6.35 -4.27 10.56
C GLY A 226 -5.20 -4.28 11.54
#